data_0501b408aac8f76282d445911f26d4fa
#
_entry.id   0501b408aac8f76282d445911f26d4fa
#
_cell.length_a   1.000
_cell.length_b   1.000
_cell.length_c   1.000
_cell.angle_alpha   90.00
_cell.angle_beta   90.00
_cell.angle_gamma   90.00
#
_symmetry.space_group_name_H-M   'P 1'
#
loop_
_entity.id
_entity.type
_entity.pdbx_description
1 polymer ?
#
loop_
_entity_poly.entity_id
_entity_poly.type
_entity_poly.pdbx_seq_one_letter_code
_entity_poly.pdbx_strand_id
1 'polypeptide(L)'
;MTKFIFITGGVVSSLGKGIVSSSIASLLTLCKYKVRIRKLDPYLNIDPGTMNPSQHGEVFVTDDGAETDLDLGHYERFSGILAKKSDNITTGKIYNDVLKRERQGCLLYTSDAADDQA
;
A
#
# COMPACT_ATOMS: atom_id res chain seq x y z
N MET A 1 17.59 -6.85 8.91
CA MET A 1 16.33 -7.54 8.55
C MET A 1 15.17 -6.57 8.68
N THR A 2 14.30 -6.49 7.67
CA THR A 2 13.10 -5.65 7.71
C THR A 2 12.02 -6.32 8.55
N LYS A 3 11.42 -5.59 9.48
CA LYS A 3 10.29 -6.06 10.30
C LYS A 3 9.00 -5.46 9.75
N PHE A 4 7.92 -6.22 9.81
CA PHE A 4 6.61 -5.80 9.34
C PHE A 4 5.63 -5.71 10.51
N ILE A 5 4.85 -4.64 10.53
CA ILE A 5 3.73 -4.44 11.46
C ILE A 5 2.47 -4.30 10.62
N PHE A 6 1.52 -5.20 10.79
CA PHE A 6 0.25 -5.19 10.08
C PHE A 6 -0.83 -4.59 10.98
N ILE A 7 -1.49 -3.55 10.50
CA ILE A 7 -2.62 -2.91 11.18
C ILE A 7 -3.86 -3.23 10.39
N THR A 8 -4.74 -4.00 10.98
CA THR A 8 -6.00 -4.43 10.39
C THR A 8 -7.17 -3.93 11.23
N GLY A 9 -8.35 -3.89 10.64
CA GLY A 9 -9.55 -3.45 11.32
C GLY A 9 -10.77 -3.58 10.42
N GLY A 10 -11.93 -3.19 10.92
CA GLY A 10 -13.18 -3.24 10.18
C GLY A 10 -13.17 -2.40 8.89
N VAL A 11 -14.13 -2.69 8.02
CA VAL A 11 -14.26 -2.04 6.69
C VAL A 11 -14.61 -0.55 6.74
N VAL A 12 -15.02 -0.03 7.87
CA VAL A 12 -15.33 1.40 8.02
C VAL A 12 -14.04 2.20 8.14
N SER A 13 -13.78 3.06 7.17
CA SER A 13 -12.53 3.82 7.05
C SER A 13 -12.28 4.80 8.21
N SER A 14 -13.31 5.22 8.93
CA SER A 14 -13.22 6.19 10.02
C SER A 14 -12.87 5.61 11.40
N LEU A 15 -12.50 4.34 11.49
CA LEU A 15 -12.25 3.66 12.78
C LEU A 15 -10.83 3.84 13.35
N GLY A 16 -10.06 4.81 12.86
CA GLY A 16 -8.79 5.17 13.46
C GLY A 16 -7.59 4.32 13.08
N LYS A 17 -7.71 3.39 12.12
CA LYS A 17 -6.55 2.61 11.61
C LYS A 17 -5.42 3.51 11.12
N GLY A 18 -5.76 4.57 10.39
CA GLY A 18 -4.78 5.54 9.89
C GLY A 18 -4.07 6.30 11.00
N ILE A 19 -4.82 6.71 12.03
CA ILE A 19 -4.27 7.39 13.20
C ILE A 19 -3.32 6.46 13.95
N VAL A 20 -3.73 5.22 14.20
CA VAL A 20 -2.89 4.21 14.88
C VAL A 20 -1.61 3.96 14.09
N SER A 21 -1.72 3.74 12.78
CA SER A 21 -0.57 3.50 11.89
C SER A 21 0.42 4.66 11.92
N SER A 22 -0.08 5.88 11.79
CA SER A 22 0.75 7.09 11.78
C SER A 22 1.39 7.34 13.16
N SER A 23 0.67 7.08 14.24
CA SER A 23 1.18 7.22 15.60
C SER A 23 2.31 6.25 15.90
N ILE A 24 2.14 4.97 15.55
CA ILE A 24 3.18 3.95 15.70
C ILE A 24 4.41 4.32 14.84
N ALA A 25 4.20 4.74 13.60
CA ALA A 25 5.29 5.15 12.72
C ALA A 25 6.06 6.35 13.28
N SER A 26 5.36 7.36 13.81
CA SER A 26 5.96 8.50 14.48
C SER A 26 6.83 8.07 15.67
N LEU A 27 6.29 7.25 16.55
CA LEU A 27 7.02 6.78 17.73
C LEU A 27 8.27 5.99 17.34
N LEU A 28 8.16 5.10 16.37
CA LEU A 28 9.30 4.32 15.89
C LEU A 28 10.38 5.22 15.24
N THR A 29 9.96 6.24 14.52
CA THR A 29 10.88 7.23 13.93
C THR A 29 11.61 8.01 15.03
N LEU A 30 10.93 8.40 16.09
CA LEU A 30 11.56 9.01 17.26
C LEU A 30 12.58 8.09 17.93
N CYS A 31 12.33 6.79 17.91
CA CYS A 31 13.27 5.77 18.38
C CYS A 31 14.40 5.47 17.38
N LYS A 32 14.55 6.31 16.33
CA LYS A 32 15.60 6.20 15.32
C LYS A 32 15.50 4.99 14.38
N TYR A 33 14.33 4.37 14.28
CA TYR A 33 14.09 3.35 13.27
C TYR A 33 13.79 4.01 11.91
N LYS A 34 14.20 3.34 10.84
CA LYS A 34 13.76 3.70 9.48
C LYS A 34 12.40 3.07 9.21
N VAL A 35 11.39 3.90 9.07
CA VAL A 35 10.00 3.46 8.95
C VAL A 35 9.42 3.82 7.59
N ARG A 36 8.61 2.91 7.04
CA ARG A 36 7.77 3.14 5.87
C ARG A 36 6.35 2.74 6.20
N ILE A 37 5.38 3.54 5.80
CA ILE A 37 3.96 3.21 5.91
C ILE A 37 3.46 2.84 4.52
N ARG A 38 2.79 1.70 4.40
CA ARG A 38 2.18 1.24 3.16
C ARG A 38 0.70 1.01 3.36
N LYS A 39 -0.09 1.45 2.40
CA LYS A 39 -1.53 1.19 2.36
C LYS A 39 -1.84 0.13 1.32
N LEU A 40 -2.59 -0.88 1.74
CA LEU A 40 -3.07 -1.96 0.89
C LEU A 40 -4.55 -1.71 0.60
N ASP A 41 -4.87 -1.47 -0.65
CA ASP A 41 -6.24 -1.21 -1.10
C ASP A 41 -6.75 -2.39 -1.96
N PRO A 42 -7.96 -2.91 -1.68
CA PRO A 42 -8.44 -4.14 -2.33
C PRO A 42 -9.00 -3.93 -3.74
N TYR A 43 -9.08 -2.72 -4.26
CA TYR A 43 -9.66 -2.49 -5.57
C TYR A 43 -8.71 -2.91 -6.71
N LEU A 44 -9.31 -3.20 -7.87
CA LEU A 44 -8.60 -3.70 -9.06
C LEU A 44 -7.93 -2.60 -9.89
N ASN A 45 -8.21 -1.34 -9.61
CA ASN A 45 -7.57 -0.23 -10.31
C ASN A 45 -6.09 -0.18 -9.98
N ILE A 46 -5.25 0.06 -10.99
CA ILE A 46 -3.80 0.21 -10.79
C ILE A 46 -3.52 1.47 -9.99
N ASP A 47 -4.17 2.57 -10.35
CA ASP A 47 -4.03 3.86 -9.68
C ASP A 47 -5.42 4.43 -9.30
N PRO A 48 -5.54 5.08 -8.13
CA PRO A 48 -6.78 5.75 -7.74
C PRO A 48 -7.25 6.83 -8.72
N GLY A 49 -6.32 7.48 -9.42
CA GLY A 49 -6.63 8.49 -10.44
C GLY A 49 -7.44 7.98 -11.63
N THR A 50 -7.47 6.65 -11.85
CA THR A 50 -8.31 6.01 -12.88
C THR A 50 -9.71 5.69 -12.40
N MET A 51 -10.01 5.89 -11.12
CA MET A 51 -11.32 5.65 -10.53
C MET A 51 -12.21 6.87 -10.69
N ASN A 52 -13.53 6.64 -10.68
CA ASN A 52 -14.49 7.72 -10.67
C ASN A 52 -14.34 8.54 -9.37
N PRO A 53 -14.14 9.87 -9.45
CA PRO A 53 -13.98 10.72 -8.27
C PRO A 53 -15.13 10.62 -7.25
N SER A 54 -16.34 10.34 -7.70
CA SER A 54 -17.48 10.14 -6.80
C SER A 54 -17.39 8.84 -5.99
N GLN A 55 -16.63 7.88 -6.45
CA GLN A 55 -16.43 6.59 -5.76
C GLN A 55 -15.20 6.59 -4.87
N HIS A 56 -14.14 7.26 -5.28
CA HIS A 56 -12.86 7.25 -4.57
C HIS A 56 -12.65 8.51 -3.73
N GLY A 57 -13.22 9.66 -4.12
CA GLY A 57 -12.94 10.96 -3.54
C GLY A 57 -11.66 11.60 -4.06
N GLU A 58 -11.04 12.42 -3.23
CA GLU A 58 -9.80 13.11 -3.58
C GLU A 58 -8.62 12.14 -3.60
N VAL A 59 -7.65 12.45 -4.46
CA VAL A 59 -6.37 11.72 -4.51
C VAL A 59 -5.25 12.56 -3.90
N PHE A 60 -4.24 11.89 -3.41
CA PHE A 60 -3.00 12.51 -2.94
C PHE A 60 -1.90 12.24 -3.97
N VAL A 61 -1.16 13.27 -4.33
CA VAL A 61 0.00 13.14 -5.23
C VAL A 61 1.26 13.05 -4.38
N THR A 62 1.98 11.94 -4.51
CA THR A 62 3.23 11.73 -3.79
C THR A 62 4.36 12.61 -4.32
N ASP A 63 5.43 12.72 -3.57
CA ASP A 63 6.62 13.49 -3.95
C ASP A 63 7.23 13.00 -5.28
N ASP A 64 7.14 11.72 -5.57
CA ASP A 64 7.56 11.11 -6.84
C ASP A 64 6.47 11.09 -7.93
N GLY A 65 5.40 11.86 -7.77
CA GLY A 65 4.42 12.16 -8.80
C GLY A 65 3.33 11.11 -9.02
N ALA A 66 3.13 10.19 -8.08
CA ALA A 66 2.07 9.19 -8.20
C ALA A 66 0.75 9.69 -7.59
N GLU A 67 -0.36 9.45 -8.28
CA GLU A 67 -1.70 9.61 -7.73
C GLU A 67 -2.03 8.42 -6.83
N THR A 68 -2.34 8.69 -5.58
CA THR A 68 -2.59 7.68 -4.55
C THR A 68 -3.83 7.99 -3.75
N ASP A 69 -4.20 7.07 -2.87
CA ASP A 69 -5.26 7.29 -1.90
C ASP A 69 -4.93 8.48 -0.98
N LEU A 70 -5.95 9.27 -0.65
CA LEU A 70 -5.81 10.45 0.21
C LEU A 70 -5.21 10.12 1.58
N ASP A 71 -5.43 8.93 2.09
CA ASP A 71 -4.90 8.51 3.38
C ASP A 71 -3.36 8.58 3.45
N LEU A 72 -2.66 8.42 2.32
CA LEU A 72 -1.21 8.58 2.27
C LEU A 72 -0.78 9.99 2.63
N GLY A 73 -1.56 11.00 2.23
CA GLY A 73 -1.33 12.39 2.61
C GLY A 73 -1.48 12.60 4.13
N HIS A 74 -2.47 11.96 4.73
CA HIS A 74 -2.66 11.99 6.18
C HIS A 74 -1.50 11.30 6.91
N TYR A 75 -1.05 10.14 6.42
CA TYR A 75 0.10 9.44 7.01
C TYR A 75 1.37 10.29 6.95
N GLU A 76 1.62 10.94 5.82
CA GLU A 76 2.76 11.84 5.66
C GLU A 76 2.70 13.01 6.64
N ARG A 77 1.52 13.62 6.77
CA ARG A 77 1.31 14.75 7.69
C ARG A 77 1.57 14.38 9.14
N PHE A 78 1.04 13.24 9.59
CA PHE A 78 1.13 12.85 11.00
C PHE A 78 2.47 12.19 11.37
N SER A 79 3.09 11.46 10.45
CA SER A 79 4.33 10.74 10.71
C SER A 79 5.59 11.53 10.35
N GLY A 80 5.48 12.52 9.47
CA GLY A 80 6.63 13.21 8.87
C GLY A 80 7.41 12.37 7.87
N ILE A 81 6.91 11.19 7.50
CA ILE A 81 7.57 10.29 6.54
C ILE A 81 6.98 10.55 5.15
N LEU A 82 7.84 10.93 4.19
CA LEU A 82 7.38 11.17 2.81
C LEU A 82 6.88 9.88 2.17
N ALA A 83 5.64 9.92 1.69
CA ALA A 83 5.04 8.84 0.94
C ALA A 83 5.62 8.78 -0.47
N LYS A 84 5.81 7.57 -0.97
CA LYS A 84 6.27 7.30 -2.33
C LYS A 84 5.23 6.48 -3.09
N LYS A 85 5.37 6.47 -4.40
CA LYS A 85 4.55 5.66 -5.31
C LYS A 85 4.43 4.20 -4.86
N SER A 86 5.51 3.62 -4.35
CA SER A 86 5.57 2.24 -3.87
C SER A 86 4.82 2.01 -2.54
N ASP A 87 4.34 3.05 -1.89
CA ASP A 87 3.64 2.93 -0.60
C ASP A 87 2.13 2.76 -0.74
N ASN A 88 1.60 2.95 -1.94
CA ASN A 88 0.22 2.60 -2.27
C ASN A 88 0.20 1.33 -3.10
N ILE A 89 -0.36 0.27 -2.56
CA ILE A 89 -0.44 -1.04 -3.19
C ILE A 89 -1.91 -1.39 -3.39
N THR A 90 -2.30 -1.60 -4.64
CA THR A 90 -3.64 -2.06 -5.01
C THR A 90 -3.60 -3.50 -5.47
N THR A 91 -4.72 -4.20 -5.40
CA THR A 91 -4.87 -5.53 -6.00
C THR A 91 -4.51 -5.51 -7.49
N GLY A 92 -4.92 -4.47 -8.21
CA GLY A 92 -4.59 -4.30 -9.62
C GLY A 92 -3.09 -4.19 -9.89
N LYS A 93 -2.35 -3.49 -9.04
CA LYS A 93 -0.87 -3.44 -9.15
C LYS A 93 -0.23 -4.81 -8.98
N ILE A 94 -0.70 -5.57 -8.00
CA ILE A 94 -0.18 -6.93 -7.73
C ILE A 94 -0.45 -7.84 -8.92
N TYR A 95 -1.69 -7.91 -9.40
CA TYR A 95 -2.02 -8.74 -10.56
C TYR A 95 -1.23 -8.34 -11.82
N ASN A 96 -1.08 -7.05 -12.06
CA ASN A 96 -0.30 -6.57 -13.21
C ASN A 96 1.17 -7.02 -13.12
N ASP A 97 1.77 -6.96 -11.95
CA ASP A 97 3.15 -7.41 -11.73
C ASP A 97 3.27 -8.93 -11.90
N VAL A 98 2.35 -9.70 -11.32
CA VAL A 98 2.33 -11.17 -11.46
C VAL A 98 2.19 -11.59 -12.92
N LEU A 99 1.26 -10.99 -13.67
CA LEU A 99 1.07 -11.29 -15.08
C LEU A 99 2.29 -10.97 -15.93
N LYS A 100 2.96 -9.84 -15.64
CA LYS A 100 4.20 -9.48 -16.33
C LYS A 100 5.31 -10.49 -16.05
N ARG A 101 5.48 -10.90 -14.81
CA ARG A 101 6.51 -11.87 -14.41
C ARG A 101 6.21 -13.25 -15.02
N GLU A 102 4.95 -13.65 -15.07
CA GLU A 102 4.55 -14.90 -15.72
C GLU A 102 4.95 -14.89 -17.20
N ARG A 103 4.63 -13.84 -17.94
CA ARG A 103 5.01 -13.71 -19.35
C ARG A 103 6.51 -13.68 -19.60
N GLN A 104 7.27 -13.22 -18.62
CA GLN A 104 8.73 -13.21 -18.67
C GLN A 104 9.35 -14.54 -18.23
N GLY A 105 8.53 -15.52 -17.85
CA GLY A 105 9.00 -16.82 -17.38
C GLY A 105 9.56 -16.82 -15.95
N CYS A 106 9.37 -15.74 -15.19
CA CYS A 106 9.91 -15.62 -13.84
C CYS A 106 9.15 -16.44 -12.79
N LEU A 107 7.94 -16.90 -13.10
CA LEU A 107 7.03 -17.57 -12.16
C LEU A 107 6.70 -19.00 -12.57
N LEU A 108 7.53 -19.63 -13.38
CA LEU A 108 7.31 -21.01 -13.85
C LEU A 108 7.14 -21.95 -12.66
N TYR A 109 5.92 -22.44 -12.46
CA TYR A 109 5.51 -23.41 -11.42
C TYR A 109 5.72 -22.98 -9.97
N THR A 110 6.40 -21.89 -9.71
CA THR A 110 6.73 -21.47 -8.33
C THR A 110 5.56 -20.86 -7.56
N SER A 111 4.51 -20.43 -8.27
CA SER A 111 3.31 -19.82 -7.66
C SER A 111 2.08 -20.72 -7.69
N ASP A 112 2.21 -21.95 -8.20
CA ASP A 112 1.11 -22.92 -8.23
C ASP A 112 1.15 -23.76 -6.96
N ALA A 113 0.31 -23.40 -6.00
CA ALA A 113 0.19 -24.11 -4.73
C ALA A 113 -0.30 -25.56 -4.89
N ALA A 114 -0.95 -25.91 -6.00
CA ALA A 114 -1.38 -27.27 -6.27
C ALA A 114 -0.22 -28.20 -6.63
N ASP A 115 0.82 -27.66 -7.27
CA ASP A 115 2.03 -28.42 -7.61
C ASP A 115 2.98 -28.57 -6.41
N ASP A 116 2.85 -27.72 -5.40
CA ASP A 116 3.70 -27.73 -4.21
C ASP A 116 3.23 -28.71 -3.12
N GLN A 117 2.25 -29.54 -3.39
CA GLN A 117 1.69 -30.49 -2.44
C GLN A 117 2.45 -31.83 -2.34
N ALA A 118 3.57 -31.90 -2.88
CA ALA A 118 4.35 -33.13 -2.80
C ALA A 118 4.84 -33.43 -1.38
#